data_029bd68cdb7476d77e8d3ef34cdd2b1e
#
_entry.id   029bd68cdb7476d77e8d3ef34cdd2b1e
#
_cell.length_a   1.000
_cell.length_b   1.000
_cell.length_c   1.000
_cell.angle_alpha   90.00
_cell.angle_beta   90.00
_cell.angle_gamma   90.00
#
_symmetry.space_group_name_H-M   'P 1'
#
loop_
_entity.id
_entity.type
_entity.pdbx_description
1 polymer ?
#
loop_
_entity_poly.entity_id
_entity_poly.type
_entity_poly.pdbx_seq_one_letter_code
_entity_poly.pdbx_strand_id
1 'polypeptide(L)'
;VGYLQNVVAIAAGELTSFALMENGEVYSWGYNSYGQFGVNNTSASNYPVKMKKVSNIIQISAGEDFLLMLDADGSVWGVGANGDGQLGLNNTNEIHLPQQMLKENGSGILYGVKEIATGRSHSVILKENGTVLSLGYNGYYQVGIGTNSATYIPTQVVNESGEAVTDAKHIAAGGDATYISRNKDSEGNNQGLYVIGRNSNGNLFTQDTGNKRRATKVQSDKDIIAMALTFNHDSTIRQTGVIVDQDGKVYTVGYNGNGEMGN
;
A
#
# COMPACT_ATOMS: atom_id res chain seq x y z
N VAL A 1 12.99 10.27 29.12
CA VAL A 1 12.27 10.05 27.87
C VAL A 1 11.40 8.82 28.09
N GLY A 2 10.05 9.01 28.08
CA GLY A 2 9.11 7.89 28.19
C GLY A 2 9.12 7.08 26.89
N TYR A 3 9.03 5.77 27.01
CA TYR A 3 8.87 4.89 25.86
C TYR A 3 7.38 4.59 25.64
N LEU A 4 6.95 4.45 24.38
CA LEU A 4 5.65 3.85 24.08
C LEU A 4 5.69 2.37 24.50
N GLN A 5 4.63 1.92 25.17
CA GLN A 5 4.44 0.52 25.58
C GLN A 5 3.22 -0.03 24.87
N ASN A 6 3.12 -1.35 24.74
CA ASN A 6 2.01 -2.03 24.08
C ASN A 6 1.84 -1.64 22.60
N VAL A 7 2.95 -1.38 21.89
CA VAL A 7 2.97 -1.18 20.45
C VAL A 7 2.83 -2.55 19.77
N VAL A 8 1.86 -2.69 18.86
CA VAL A 8 1.59 -3.94 18.13
C VAL A 8 2.01 -3.87 16.65
N ALA A 9 2.12 -2.67 16.09
CA ALA A 9 2.62 -2.46 14.72
C ALA A 9 3.28 -1.08 14.58
N ILE A 10 4.20 -1.00 13.64
CA ILE A 10 4.90 0.24 13.25
C ILE A 10 4.80 0.43 11.75
N ALA A 11 4.81 1.70 11.30
CA ALA A 11 4.95 2.07 9.90
C ALA A 11 5.84 3.31 9.80
N ALA A 12 6.49 3.50 8.66
CA ALA A 12 7.30 4.68 8.39
C ALA A 12 7.01 5.23 7.01
N GLY A 13 6.75 6.53 6.92
CA GLY A 13 6.82 7.30 5.69
C GLY A 13 8.26 7.74 5.42
N GLU A 14 8.45 8.74 4.58
CA GLU A 14 9.79 9.25 4.28
C GLU A 14 10.47 9.84 5.52
N LEU A 15 9.79 10.78 6.20
CA LEU A 15 10.31 11.52 7.36
C LEU A 15 9.37 11.44 8.57
N THR A 16 8.40 10.52 8.55
CA THR A 16 7.38 10.36 9.59
C THR A 16 7.35 8.93 10.08
N SER A 17 7.27 8.75 11.39
CA SER A 17 7.12 7.45 12.04
C SER A 17 5.74 7.32 12.67
N PHE A 18 5.19 6.10 12.63
CA PHE A 18 3.88 5.77 13.18
C PHE A 18 3.95 4.51 14.05
N ALA A 19 3.16 4.49 15.12
CA ALA A 19 3.00 3.34 15.99
C ALA A 19 1.52 3.09 16.27
N LEU A 20 1.09 1.84 16.05
CA LEU A 20 -0.23 1.34 16.42
C LEU A 20 -0.14 0.66 17.78
N MET A 21 -1.00 1.07 18.68
CA MET A 21 -1.09 0.54 20.03
C MET A 21 -2.08 -0.63 20.09
N GLU A 22 -1.91 -1.53 21.07
CA GLU A 22 -2.81 -2.65 21.33
C GLU A 22 -4.29 -2.25 21.54
N ASN A 23 -4.52 -1.05 22.05
CA ASN A 23 -5.86 -0.49 22.22
C ASN A 23 -6.45 0.19 20.96
N GLY A 24 -5.80 0.07 19.82
CA GLY A 24 -6.22 0.65 18.53
C GLY A 24 -5.96 2.16 18.38
N GLU A 25 -5.19 2.75 19.28
CA GLU A 25 -4.73 4.14 19.15
C GLU A 25 -3.51 4.22 18.22
N VAL A 26 -3.35 5.34 17.49
CA VAL A 26 -2.22 5.60 16.62
C VAL A 26 -1.43 6.81 17.12
N TYR A 27 -0.12 6.69 17.16
CA TYR A 27 0.83 7.74 17.48
C TYR A 27 1.74 8.03 16.29
N SER A 28 2.14 9.30 16.13
CA SER A 28 2.98 9.78 15.03
C SER A 28 4.02 10.78 15.53
N TRP A 29 5.20 10.82 14.89
CA TRP A 29 6.26 11.80 15.16
C TRP A 29 7.18 11.94 13.93
N GLY A 30 7.97 13.01 13.90
CA GLY A 30 8.84 13.40 12.80
C GLY A 30 8.28 14.59 12.03
N TYR A 31 8.29 14.53 10.71
CA TYR A 31 7.78 15.54 9.79
C TYR A 31 6.25 15.51 9.69
N ASN A 32 5.63 16.72 9.55
CA ASN A 32 4.16 16.84 9.56
C ASN A 32 3.63 17.96 8.64
N SER A 33 4.37 18.39 7.63
CA SER A 33 3.93 19.54 6.81
C SER A 33 2.66 19.28 6.00
N TYR A 34 2.31 18.03 5.78
CA TYR A 34 1.03 17.64 5.13
C TYR A 34 -0.06 17.26 6.14
N GLY A 35 0.17 17.50 7.45
CA GLY A 35 -0.80 17.15 8.49
C GLY A 35 -0.95 15.65 8.77
N GLN A 36 0.03 14.82 8.37
CA GLN A 36 0.00 13.37 8.49
C GLN A 36 -0.07 12.86 9.95
N PHE A 37 0.16 13.72 10.95
CA PHE A 37 -0.08 13.39 12.36
C PHE A 37 -1.56 13.27 12.72
N GLY A 38 -2.47 13.83 11.92
CA GLY A 38 -3.90 13.76 12.16
C GLY A 38 -4.38 14.53 13.40
N VAL A 39 -3.74 15.64 13.74
CA VAL A 39 -4.05 16.44 14.93
C VAL A 39 -4.59 17.85 14.63
N ASN A 40 -4.88 18.13 13.35
CA ASN A 40 -5.38 19.40 12.81
C ASN A 40 -4.34 20.54 12.85
N ASN A 41 -3.07 20.20 12.69
CA ASN A 41 -1.99 21.14 12.44
C ASN A 41 -0.89 20.49 11.60
N THR A 42 0.11 21.27 11.21
CA THR A 42 1.24 20.85 10.37
C THR A 42 2.59 20.96 11.09
N SER A 43 2.59 21.07 12.43
CA SER A 43 3.81 21.19 13.22
C SER A 43 4.49 19.83 13.40
N ALA A 44 5.78 19.75 13.10
CA ALA A 44 6.61 18.58 13.36
C ALA A 44 6.77 18.32 14.88
N SER A 45 7.08 17.10 15.25
CA SER A 45 7.33 16.70 16.64
C SER A 45 8.44 15.70 16.75
N ASN A 46 9.35 15.88 17.70
CA ASN A 46 10.39 14.91 18.07
C ASN A 46 9.88 13.86 19.06
N TYR A 47 8.62 13.94 19.46
CA TYR A 47 7.98 13.02 20.42
C TYR A 47 6.69 12.46 19.84
N PRO A 48 6.29 11.23 20.23
CA PRO A 48 5.03 10.65 19.80
C PRO A 48 3.83 11.52 20.17
N VAL A 49 3.02 11.84 19.16
CA VAL A 49 1.77 12.61 19.30
C VAL A 49 0.61 11.69 18.97
N LYS A 50 -0.39 11.63 19.86
CA LYS A 50 -1.58 10.81 19.64
C LYS A 50 -2.46 11.41 18.56
N MET A 51 -2.78 10.62 17.54
CA MET A 51 -3.71 10.96 16.47
C MET A 51 -5.13 11.16 17.00
N LYS A 52 -5.88 12.09 16.41
CA LYS A 52 -7.27 12.36 16.77
C LYS A 52 -8.25 11.61 15.87
N LYS A 53 -9.51 11.48 16.30
CA LYS A 53 -10.66 10.94 15.54
C LYS A 53 -10.57 9.49 15.12
N VAL A 54 -9.55 8.74 15.47
CA VAL A 54 -9.44 7.31 15.16
C VAL A 54 -9.39 6.48 16.45
N SER A 55 -10.00 5.33 16.39
CA SER A 55 -10.00 4.30 17.43
C SER A 55 -10.21 2.92 16.79
N ASN A 56 -9.94 1.85 17.54
CA ASN A 56 -10.11 0.48 17.06
C ASN A 56 -9.33 0.18 15.76
N ILE A 57 -8.22 0.88 15.52
CA ILE A 57 -7.37 0.62 14.37
C ILE A 57 -6.68 -0.73 14.57
N ILE A 58 -6.68 -1.56 13.52
CA ILE A 58 -6.09 -2.90 13.51
C ILE A 58 -4.91 -3.04 12.54
N GLN A 59 -4.79 -2.12 11.57
CA GLN A 59 -3.66 -2.08 10.64
C GLN A 59 -3.33 -0.65 10.26
N ILE A 60 -2.04 -0.35 10.08
CA ILE A 60 -1.52 0.91 9.56
C ILE A 60 -0.61 0.64 8.36
N SER A 61 -0.63 1.52 7.36
CA SER A 61 0.28 1.50 6.22
C SER A 61 0.64 2.93 5.82
N ALA A 62 1.92 3.24 5.76
CA ALA A 62 2.42 4.58 5.46
C ALA A 62 2.98 4.68 4.05
N GLY A 63 2.52 5.68 3.29
CA GLY A 63 3.17 6.15 2.06
C GLY A 63 4.22 7.21 2.37
N GLU A 64 4.61 8.00 1.36
CA GLU A 64 5.64 9.04 1.52
C GLU A 64 5.28 10.02 2.63
N ASP A 65 4.15 10.73 2.49
CA ASP A 65 3.66 11.75 3.41
C ASP A 65 2.19 11.55 3.80
N PHE A 66 1.70 10.33 3.78
CA PHE A 66 0.32 9.99 4.18
C PHE A 66 0.28 8.65 4.91
N LEU A 67 -0.80 8.46 5.65
CA LEU A 67 -1.09 7.22 6.37
C LEU A 67 -2.48 6.73 5.99
N LEU A 68 -2.60 5.43 5.71
CA LEU A 68 -3.85 4.70 5.74
C LEU A 68 -3.95 3.88 7.03
N MET A 69 -5.16 3.77 7.55
CA MET A 69 -5.49 3.01 8.74
C MET A 69 -6.76 2.20 8.48
N LEU A 70 -6.74 0.92 8.78
CA LEU A 70 -7.90 0.02 8.73
C LEU A 70 -8.45 -0.13 10.15
N ASP A 71 -9.74 0.11 10.35
CA ASP A 71 -10.39 -0.14 11.62
C ASP A 71 -11.04 -1.53 11.68
N ALA A 72 -11.43 -1.94 12.88
CA ALA A 72 -12.02 -3.26 13.13
C ALA A 72 -13.40 -3.47 12.45
N ASP A 73 -14.07 -2.39 12.02
CA ASP A 73 -15.32 -2.45 11.29
C ASP A 73 -15.11 -2.64 9.78
N GLY A 74 -13.85 -2.73 9.34
CA GLY A 74 -13.48 -2.89 7.93
C GLY A 74 -13.57 -1.61 7.11
N SER A 75 -13.56 -0.43 7.74
CA SER A 75 -13.44 0.87 7.04
C SER A 75 -11.99 1.35 7.03
N VAL A 76 -11.64 2.16 6.01
CA VAL A 76 -10.31 2.72 5.83
C VAL A 76 -10.33 4.21 6.14
N TRP A 77 -9.39 4.66 6.96
CA TRP A 77 -9.15 6.05 7.27
C TRP A 77 -7.86 6.53 6.61
N GLY A 78 -7.86 7.76 6.12
CA GLY A 78 -6.71 8.39 5.49
C GLY A 78 -6.40 9.76 6.09
N VAL A 79 -5.10 10.11 6.13
CA VAL A 79 -4.60 11.40 6.65
C VAL A 79 -3.26 11.76 5.99
N GLY A 80 -2.98 13.04 5.81
CA GLY A 80 -1.75 13.56 5.22
C GLY A 80 -1.91 14.05 3.78
N ALA A 81 -0.87 13.87 2.98
CA ALA A 81 -0.84 14.25 1.58
C ALA A 81 -1.91 13.54 0.75
N ASN A 82 -2.56 14.28 -0.16
CA ASN A 82 -3.62 13.77 -1.01
C ASN A 82 -3.59 14.39 -2.43
N GLY A 83 -2.46 14.97 -2.83
CA GLY A 83 -2.34 15.66 -4.12
C GLY A 83 -2.63 14.78 -5.34
N ASP A 84 -2.45 13.46 -5.22
CA ASP A 84 -2.77 12.46 -6.23
C ASP A 84 -4.09 11.71 -5.96
N GLY A 85 -4.84 12.08 -4.91
CA GLY A 85 -6.09 11.43 -4.51
C GLY A 85 -5.90 10.10 -3.77
N GLN A 86 -4.70 9.86 -3.25
CA GLN A 86 -4.30 8.60 -2.59
C GLN A 86 -5.11 8.25 -1.34
N LEU A 87 -5.87 9.20 -0.78
CA LEU A 87 -6.74 8.98 0.37
C LEU A 87 -8.18 8.56 -0.01
N GLY A 88 -8.52 8.57 -1.30
CA GLY A 88 -9.80 8.09 -1.79
C GLY A 88 -11.02 8.92 -1.39
N LEU A 89 -10.87 10.25 -1.34
CA LEU A 89 -11.90 11.19 -0.89
C LEU A 89 -12.58 11.95 -2.05
N ASN A 90 -12.36 11.52 -3.29
CA ASN A 90 -12.83 12.17 -4.51
C ASN A 90 -12.39 13.66 -4.61
N ASN A 91 -11.26 13.98 -4.03
CA ASN A 91 -10.60 15.29 -4.10
C ASN A 91 -9.09 15.13 -3.91
N THR A 92 -8.36 16.25 -4.00
CA THR A 92 -6.88 16.28 -3.86
C THR A 92 -6.41 17.18 -2.72
N ASN A 93 -7.30 17.49 -1.75
CA ASN A 93 -6.95 18.31 -0.61
C ASN A 93 -6.15 17.52 0.43
N GLU A 94 -5.13 18.11 1.01
CA GLU A 94 -4.43 17.59 2.18
C GLU A 94 -5.40 17.39 3.35
N ILE A 95 -5.22 16.32 4.11
CA ILE A 95 -6.11 15.96 5.22
C ILE A 95 -5.34 15.99 6.53
N HIS A 96 -5.65 16.98 7.38
CA HIS A 96 -4.99 17.19 8.68
C HIS A 96 -5.73 16.55 9.87
N LEU A 97 -6.93 16.01 9.64
CA LEU A 97 -7.68 15.14 10.57
C LEU A 97 -8.19 13.93 9.79
N PRO A 98 -8.01 12.70 10.29
CA PRO A 98 -8.40 11.51 9.59
C PRO A 98 -9.82 11.55 9.04
N GLN A 99 -10.00 11.10 7.81
CA GLN A 99 -11.29 10.95 7.11
C GLN A 99 -11.43 9.54 6.56
N GLN A 100 -12.66 9.04 6.51
CA GLN A 100 -12.95 7.71 5.96
C GLN A 100 -12.98 7.74 4.44
N MET A 101 -12.33 6.74 3.83
CA MET A 101 -12.30 6.53 2.38
C MET A 101 -13.69 6.28 1.82
N LEU A 102 -13.97 6.83 0.63
CA LEU A 102 -15.23 6.65 -0.06
C LEU A 102 -15.27 5.33 -0.84
N LYS A 103 -16.49 4.88 -1.18
CA LYS A 103 -16.71 3.74 -2.10
C LYS A 103 -16.27 4.07 -3.53
N GLU A 104 -16.22 3.05 -4.36
CA GLU A 104 -15.86 3.09 -5.78
C GLU A 104 -16.72 4.05 -6.62
N ASN A 105 -17.90 4.40 -6.16
CA ASN A 105 -18.78 5.37 -6.81
C ASN A 105 -18.59 6.83 -6.30
N GLY A 106 -17.62 7.05 -5.41
CA GLY A 106 -17.33 8.36 -4.82
C GLY A 106 -18.35 8.85 -3.78
N SER A 107 -19.24 7.96 -3.28
CA SER A 107 -20.24 8.32 -2.28
C SER A 107 -20.44 7.23 -1.22
N GLY A 108 -20.57 7.66 0.04
CA GLY A 108 -20.63 6.74 1.19
C GLY A 108 -19.26 6.13 1.54
N ILE A 109 -19.17 5.51 2.69
CA ILE A 109 -17.93 4.98 3.25
C ILE A 109 -17.66 3.58 2.69
N LEU A 110 -16.38 3.29 2.36
CA LEU A 110 -15.91 1.96 1.99
C LEU A 110 -15.85 1.06 3.22
N TYR A 111 -16.43 -0.14 3.11
CA TYR A 111 -16.40 -1.21 4.12
C TYR A 111 -16.02 -2.56 3.51
N GLY A 112 -15.80 -3.56 4.38
CA GLY A 112 -15.46 -4.92 3.99
C GLY A 112 -14.02 -5.02 3.49
N VAL A 113 -13.14 -4.17 4.03
CA VAL A 113 -11.71 -4.20 3.75
C VAL A 113 -11.02 -5.17 4.71
N LYS A 114 -10.18 -6.03 4.14
CA LYS A 114 -9.38 -7.05 4.83
C LYS A 114 -7.94 -6.56 5.07
N GLU A 115 -7.36 -5.84 4.10
CA GLU A 115 -5.94 -5.46 4.13
C GLU A 115 -5.71 -4.16 3.36
N ILE A 116 -4.77 -3.34 3.82
CA ILE A 116 -4.35 -2.11 3.16
C ILE A 116 -2.84 -2.13 2.91
N ALA A 117 -2.40 -1.57 1.79
CA ALA A 117 -1.00 -1.34 1.47
C ALA A 117 -0.82 0.01 0.77
N THR A 118 0.33 0.64 0.98
CA THR A 118 0.66 1.94 0.40
C THR A 118 2.00 1.88 -0.33
N GLY A 119 2.03 2.41 -1.54
CA GLY A 119 3.27 2.78 -2.21
C GLY A 119 3.64 4.24 -1.90
N ARG A 120 4.47 4.85 -2.75
CA ARG A 120 4.91 6.23 -2.55
C ARG A 120 3.73 7.21 -2.47
N SER A 121 2.90 7.24 -3.51
CA SER A 121 1.73 8.13 -3.64
C SER A 121 0.51 7.38 -4.19
N HIS A 122 0.42 6.06 -3.97
CA HIS A 122 -0.75 5.27 -4.33
C HIS A 122 -1.13 4.33 -3.18
N SER A 123 -2.38 3.93 -3.19
CA SER A 123 -2.98 3.07 -2.17
C SER A 123 -3.57 1.83 -2.81
N VAL A 124 -3.48 0.70 -2.12
CA VAL A 124 -4.02 -0.59 -2.53
C VAL A 124 -4.87 -1.14 -1.41
N ILE A 125 -6.05 -1.61 -1.74
CA ILE A 125 -7.07 -2.07 -0.81
C ILE A 125 -7.48 -3.49 -1.22
N LEU A 126 -7.38 -4.44 -0.31
CA LEU A 126 -7.90 -5.79 -0.47
C LEU A 126 -9.21 -5.91 0.29
N LYS A 127 -10.28 -6.28 -0.40
CA LYS A 127 -11.58 -6.56 0.22
C LYS A 127 -11.65 -8.01 0.72
N GLU A 128 -12.53 -8.28 1.67
CA GLU A 128 -12.75 -9.61 2.23
C GLU A 128 -13.11 -10.67 1.17
N ASN A 129 -13.78 -10.26 0.10
CA ASN A 129 -14.14 -11.14 -1.02
C ASN A 129 -13.00 -11.38 -2.03
N GLY A 130 -11.78 -10.92 -1.75
CA GLY A 130 -10.62 -11.08 -2.64
C GLY A 130 -10.50 -10.02 -3.74
N THR A 131 -11.44 -9.08 -3.85
CA THR A 131 -11.36 -7.97 -4.81
C THR A 131 -10.25 -7.00 -4.41
N VAL A 132 -9.47 -6.55 -5.39
CA VAL A 132 -8.44 -5.53 -5.18
C VAL A 132 -8.87 -4.21 -5.81
N LEU A 133 -8.83 -3.15 -5.00
CA LEU A 133 -9.01 -1.77 -5.44
C LEU A 133 -7.68 -1.02 -5.28
N SER A 134 -7.44 -0.03 -6.14
CA SER A 134 -6.27 0.82 -6.05
C SER A 134 -6.61 2.25 -6.48
N LEU A 135 -5.82 3.24 -6.01
CA LEU A 135 -6.06 4.66 -6.26
C LEU A 135 -4.78 5.48 -6.02
N GLY A 136 -4.80 6.74 -6.40
CA GLY A 136 -3.69 7.67 -6.23
C GLY A 136 -2.89 7.89 -7.50
N TYR A 137 -1.63 8.23 -7.36
CA TYR A 137 -0.69 8.45 -8.48
C TYR A 137 -0.59 7.22 -9.37
N ASN A 138 -0.62 7.42 -10.68
CA ASN A 138 -0.64 6.33 -11.65
C ASN A 138 0.28 6.55 -12.87
N GLY A 139 1.23 7.47 -12.78
CA GLY A 139 2.12 7.81 -13.89
C GLY A 139 2.94 6.63 -14.44
N TYR A 140 3.13 5.58 -13.63
CA TYR A 140 3.83 4.34 -14.00
C TYR A 140 2.90 3.12 -14.02
N TYR A 141 1.57 3.34 -14.08
CA TYR A 141 0.52 2.29 -14.10
C TYR A 141 0.34 1.53 -12.78
N GLN A 142 0.87 2.02 -11.67
CA GLN A 142 0.87 1.32 -10.37
C GLN A 142 -0.53 1.05 -9.79
N VAL A 143 -1.56 1.76 -10.26
CA VAL A 143 -2.97 1.52 -9.92
C VAL A 143 -3.55 0.29 -10.64
N GLY A 144 -2.98 -0.11 -11.79
CA GLY A 144 -3.36 -1.37 -12.45
C GLY A 144 -4.69 -1.39 -13.20
N ILE A 145 -5.13 -0.24 -13.71
CA ILE A 145 -6.41 -0.07 -14.42
C ILE A 145 -6.26 -0.01 -15.96
N GLY A 146 -5.04 -0.24 -16.47
CA GLY A 146 -4.73 -0.22 -17.90
C GLY A 146 -4.39 1.17 -18.48
N THR A 147 -4.65 2.24 -17.75
CA THR A 147 -4.28 3.63 -18.09
C THR A 147 -3.26 4.17 -17.09
N ASN A 148 -2.66 5.31 -17.36
CA ASN A 148 -1.73 6.00 -16.47
C ASN A 148 -2.33 7.25 -15.81
N SER A 149 -3.65 7.41 -15.85
CA SER A 149 -4.36 8.50 -15.17
C SER A 149 -4.49 8.19 -13.69
N ALA A 150 -4.22 9.18 -12.83
CA ALA A 150 -4.49 9.07 -11.40
C ALA A 150 -6.00 8.87 -11.13
N THR A 151 -6.33 8.21 -10.04
CA THR A 151 -7.71 8.02 -9.58
C THR A 151 -7.88 8.51 -8.15
N TYR A 152 -8.96 9.23 -7.90
CA TYR A 152 -9.23 9.92 -6.62
C TYR A 152 -10.24 9.16 -5.74
N ILE A 153 -10.72 8.04 -6.23
CA ILE A 153 -11.60 7.09 -5.54
C ILE A 153 -11.08 5.67 -5.77
N PRO A 154 -11.36 4.72 -4.88
CA PRO A 154 -11.00 3.32 -5.07
C PRO A 154 -11.50 2.79 -6.40
N THR A 155 -10.60 2.28 -7.23
CA THR A 155 -10.89 1.78 -8.57
C THR A 155 -10.41 0.35 -8.70
N GLN A 156 -11.19 -0.50 -9.35
CA GLN A 156 -10.92 -1.91 -9.45
C GLN A 156 -9.68 -2.21 -10.28
N VAL A 157 -8.75 -2.97 -9.72
CA VAL A 157 -7.58 -3.51 -10.42
C VAL A 157 -8.03 -4.56 -11.42
N VAL A 158 -7.48 -4.50 -12.64
CA VAL A 158 -7.81 -5.46 -13.71
C VAL A 158 -6.58 -6.25 -14.14
N ASN A 159 -6.81 -7.51 -14.55
CA ASN A 159 -5.80 -8.38 -15.14
C ASN A 159 -5.55 -8.04 -16.63
N GLU A 160 -4.64 -8.76 -17.29
CA GLU A 160 -4.28 -8.53 -18.69
C GLU A 160 -5.47 -8.70 -19.66
N SER A 161 -6.46 -9.53 -19.33
CA SER A 161 -7.71 -9.69 -20.10
C SER A 161 -8.71 -8.53 -19.86
N GLY A 162 -8.43 -7.63 -18.90
CA GLY A 162 -9.33 -6.56 -18.50
C GLY A 162 -10.40 -6.98 -17.49
N GLU A 163 -10.29 -8.18 -16.93
CA GLU A 163 -11.17 -8.69 -15.90
C GLU A 163 -10.70 -8.22 -14.51
N ALA A 164 -11.65 -8.06 -13.61
CA ALA A 164 -11.39 -7.71 -12.23
C ALA A 164 -10.52 -8.74 -11.50
N VAL A 165 -9.54 -8.28 -10.71
CA VAL A 165 -8.81 -9.15 -9.78
C VAL A 165 -9.69 -9.37 -8.54
N THR A 166 -10.13 -10.62 -8.35
CA THR A 166 -11.06 -11.02 -7.27
C THR A 166 -10.59 -12.24 -6.48
N ASP A 167 -9.39 -12.73 -6.76
CA ASP A 167 -8.80 -13.92 -6.15
C ASP A 167 -7.57 -13.62 -5.29
N ALA A 168 -7.42 -12.37 -4.84
CA ALA A 168 -6.30 -11.94 -4.04
C ALA A 168 -6.32 -12.54 -2.63
N LYS A 169 -5.12 -12.91 -2.14
CA LYS A 169 -4.85 -13.46 -0.81
C LYS A 169 -4.25 -12.40 0.10
N HIS A 170 -3.21 -11.71 -0.37
CA HIS A 170 -2.51 -10.59 0.26
C HIS A 170 -2.08 -9.56 -0.78
N ILE A 171 -1.83 -8.34 -0.33
CA ILE A 171 -1.34 -7.22 -1.12
C ILE A 171 -0.06 -6.63 -0.51
N ALA A 172 0.81 -6.07 -1.35
CA ALA A 172 1.93 -5.23 -0.93
C ALA A 172 2.16 -4.15 -1.98
N ALA A 173 2.59 -2.99 -1.53
CA ALA A 173 2.97 -1.88 -2.40
C ALA A 173 4.25 -1.22 -1.88
N GLY A 174 5.01 -0.61 -2.78
CA GLY A 174 6.21 0.13 -2.43
C GLY A 174 6.72 0.90 -3.64
N GLY A 175 7.24 2.10 -3.43
CA GLY A 175 7.59 2.99 -4.53
C GLY A 175 6.42 3.17 -5.51
N ASP A 176 6.62 2.81 -6.76
CA ASP A 176 5.62 2.89 -7.84
C ASP A 176 5.22 1.49 -8.35
N ALA A 177 5.16 0.49 -7.46
CA ALA A 177 4.80 -0.89 -7.81
C ALA A 177 3.84 -1.51 -6.80
N THR A 178 3.05 -2.48 -7.28
CA THR A 178 2.06 -3.23 -6.50
C THR A 178 2.24 -4.72 -6.74
N TYR A 179 2.21 -5.52 -5.68
CA TYR A 179 2.19 -6.99 -5.71
C TYR A 179 0.89 -7.49 -5.09
N ILE A 180 0.33 -8.56 -5.67
CA ILE A 180 -0.89 -9.19 -5.21
C ILE A 180 -0.66 -10.69 -5.22
N SER A 181 -0.53 -11.34 -4.06
CA SER A 181 -0.52 -12.79 -4.00
C SER A 181 -1.95 -13.32 -4.19
N ARG A 182 -2.06 -14.52 -4.74
CA ARG A 182 -3.35 -15.06 -5.19
C ARG A 182 -3.75 -16.28 -4.35
N ASN A 183 -5.04 -16.47 -4.17
CA ASN A 183 -5.58 -17.69 -3.61
C ASN A 183 -5.33 -18.87 -4.55
N LYS A 184 -5.36 -20.09 -4.02
CA LYS A 184 -5.40 -21.30 -4.83
C LYS A 184 -6.70 -21.35 -5.63
N ASP A 185 -6.65 -21.96 -6.81
CA ASP A 185 -7.85 -22.20 -7.59
C ASP A 185 -8.74 -23.30 -6.97
N SER A 186 -9.87 -23.58 -7.59
CA SER A 186 -10.83 -24.62 -7.14
C SER A 186 -10.27 -26.03 -7.12
N GLU A 187 -9.16 -26.28 -7.83
CA GLU A 187 -8.45 -27.54 -7.86
C GLU A 187 -7.31 -27.62 -6.83
N GLY A 188 -7.07 -26.53 -6.07
CA GLY A 188 -6.02 -26.42 -5.07
C GLY A 188 -4.64 -26.04 -5.62
N ASN A 189 -4.54 -25.65 -6.90
CA ASN A 189 -3.27 -25.24 -7.51
C ASN A 189 -2.90 -23.81 -7.09
N ASN A 190 -1.61 -23.60 -6.86
CA ASN A 190 -1.05 -22.28 -6.58
C ASN A 190 -1.26 -21.36 -7.79
N GLN A 191 -1.67 -20.13 -7.53
CA GLN A 191 -1.92 -19.14 -8.58
C GLN A 191 -0.81 -18.09 -8.67
N GLY A 192 0.18 -18.12 -7.76
CA GLY A 192 1.35 -17.27 -7.78
C GLY A 192 1.06 -15.82 -7.42
N LEU A 193 1.59 -14.92 -8.20
CA LEU A 193 1.64 -13.49 -7.93
C LEU A 193 1.15 -12.70 -9.15
N TYR A 194 0.39 -11.64 -8.93
CA TYR A 194 0.22 -10.53 -9.87
C TYR A 194 1.17 -9.40 -9.51
N VAL A 195 1.73 -8.74 -10.53
CA VAL A 195 2.61 -7.58 -10.41
C VAL A 195 2.14 -6.44 -11.31
N ILE A 196 2.30 -5.20 -10.84
CA ILE A 196 1.75 -4.01 -11.51
C ILE A 196 2.72 -2.84 -11.29
N GLY A 197 2.76 -1.90 -12.24
CA GLY A 197 3.44 -0.61 -12.09
C GLY A 197 4.83 -0.57 -12.68
N ARG A 198 5.70 0.18 -12.05
CA ARG A 198 7.04 0.47 -12.53
C ARG A 198 7.96 -0.74 -12.45
N ASN A 199 8.71 -0.98 -13.54
CA ASN A 199 9.61 -2.13 -13.66
C ASN A 199 11.00 -1.77 -14.21
N SER A 200 11.40 -0.50 -14.15
CA SER A 200 12.66 -0.03 -14.74
C SER A 200 13.92 -0.71 -14.19
N ASN A 201 13.83 -1.34 -13.02
CA ASN A 201 14.92 -2.12 -12.42
C ASN A 201 14.70 -3.64 -12.53
N GLY A 202 13.68 -4.11 -13.26
CA GLY A 202 13.32 -5.53 -13.29
C GLY A 202 12.70 -6.03 -11.98
N ASN A 203 12.12 -5.14 -11.18
CA ASN A 203 11.60 -5.41 -9.83
C ASN A 203 10.24 -6.13 -9.82
N LEU A 204 9.67 -6.51 -10.96
CA LEU A 204 8.35 -7.14 -11.06
C LEU A 204 8.39 -8.65 -11.39
N PHE A 205 9.51 -9.34 -11.26
CA PHE A 205 9.62 -10.79 -11.55
C PHE A 205 9.26 -11.21 -13.00
N THR A 206 9.16 -10.28 -13.95
CA THR A 206 8.69 -10.55 -15.34
C THR A 206 9.81 -10.82 -16.33
N GLN A 207 11.07 -10.87 -15.90
CA GLN A 207 12.26 -11.07 -16.74
C GLN A 207 12.46 -9.98 -17.83
N ASP A 208 11.79 -8.85 -17.69
CA ASP A 208 11.92 -7.65 -18.52
C ASP A 208 11.94 -6.40 -17.65
N THR A 209 12.09 -5.21 -18.25
CA THR A 209 12.09 -3.91 -17.57
C THR A 209 10.91 -3.01 -17.96
N GLY A 210 9.93 -3.55 -18.67
CA GLY A 210 8.73 -2.82 -19.09
C GLY A 210 7.70 -2.68 -17.97
N ASN A 211 7.15 -1.48 -17.79
CA ASN A 211 6.08 -1.24 -16.82
C ASN A 211 4.85 -2.11 -17.10
N LYS A 212 4.17 -2.57 -16.07
CA LYS A 212 2.95 -3.38 -16.17
C LYS A 212 1.71 -2.53 -15.93
N ARG A 213 0.91 -2.35 -16.98
CA ARG A 213 -0.30 -1.49 -16.98
C ARG A 213 -1.49 -2.12 -16.24
N ARG A 214 -1.46 -3.45 -16.10
CA ARG A 214 -2.48 -4.29 -15.51
C ARG A 214 -1.82 -5.38 -14.70
N ALA A 215 -2.59 -6.06 -13.87
CA ALA A 215 -2.10 -7.19 -13.09
C ALA A 215 -1.57 -8.30 -14.01
N THR A 216 -0.26 -8.41 -14.09
CA THR A 216 0.47 -9.39 -14.91
C THR A 216 0.85 -10.57 -14.03
N LYS A 217 0.49 -11.78 -14.45
CA LYS A 217 0.72 -13.02 -13.69
C LYS A 217 2.20 -13.45 -13.75
N VAL A 218 2.79 -13.72 -12.59
CA VAL A 218 4.15 -14.26 -12.43
C VAL A 218 4.20 -15.30 -11.31
N GLN A 219 5.29 -16.11 -11.26
CA GLN A 219 5.51 -17.10 -10.18
C GLN A 219 4.29 -18.01 -9.96
N SER A 220 3.71 -18.53 -11.05
CA SER A 220 2.41 -19.21 -11.03
C SER A 220 2.39 -20.56 -10.30
N ASP A 221 3.56 -21.12 -10.00
CA ASP A 221 3.73 -22.41 -9.30
C ASP A 221 3.91 -22.25 -7.78
N LYS A 222 3.93 -21.01 -7.27
CA LYS A 222 4.23 -20.69 -5.86
C LYS A 222 2.99 -20.24 -5.08
N ASP A 223 2.88 -20.68 -3.84
CA ASP A 223 1.98 -20.08 -2.85
C ASP A 223 2.78 -19.00 -2.10
N ILE A 224 2.53 -17.74 -2.42
CA ILE A 224 3.25 -16.59 -1.85
C ILE A 224 2.57 -16.18 -0.55
N ILE A 225 3.34 -16.21 0.54
CA ILE A 225 2.85 -15.94 1.90
C ILE A 225 3.31 -14.59 2.48
N ALA A 226 4.37 -14.00 1.93
CA ALA A 226 4.82 -12.67 2.33
C ALA A 226 5.44 -11.93 1.14
N MET A 227 5.28 -10.61 1.14
CA MET A 227 5.77 -9.73 0.09
C MET A 227 6.22 -8.40 0.69
N ALA A 228 7.32 -7.85 0.18
CA ALA A 228 7.78 -6.50 0.50
C ALA A 228 8.39 -5.84 -0.73
N LEU A 229 8.19 -4.53 -0.84
CA LEU A 229 8.80 -3.70 -1.87
C LEU A 229 9.52 -2.53 -1.20
N THR A 230 10.69 -2.18 -1.74
CA THR A 230 11.40 -1.00 -1.25
C THR A 230 10.78 0.28 -1.78
N PHE A 231 10.93 1.32 -0.99
CA PHE A 231 10.63 2.69 -1.34
C PHE A 231 11.95 3.49 -1.40
N ASN A 232 12.16 4.27 -2.47
CA ASN A 232 13.31 5.16 -2.58
C ASN A 232 12.86 6.52 -3.10
N HIS A 233 13.20 7.58 -2.38
CA HIS A 233 12.83 8.96 -2.68
C HIS A 233 13.77 9.65 -3.68
N ASP A 234 15.00 9.16 -3.85
CA ASP A 234 15.95 9.87 -4.72
C ASP A 234 15.59 9.72 -6.23
N SER A 235 16.14 10.61 -7.06
CA SER A 235 15.96 10.61 -8.52
C SER A 235 16.52 9.37 -9.21
N THR A 236 17.28 8.54 -8.49
CA THR A 236 17.81 7.26 -8.95
C THR A 236 16.89 6.14 -8.47
N ILE A 237 15.80 5.92 -9.17
CA ILE A 237 14.79 4.94 -8.81
C ILE A 237 15.39 3.55 -8.68
N ARG A 238 15.55 3.11 -7.44
CA ARG A 238 16.10 1.84 -7.04
C ARG A 238 15.03 1.04 -6.33
N GLN A 239 14.31 0.23 -7.06
CA GLN A 239 13.25 -0.62 -6.49
C GLN A 239 13.72 -2.07 -6.44
N THR A 240 13.51 -2.70 -5.30
CA THR A 240 13.73 -4.12 -5.07
C THR A 240 12.44 -4.75 -4.54
N GLY A 241 12.08 -5.89 -5.07
CA GLY A 241 10.97 -6.70 -4.59
C GLY A 241 11.47 -7.96 -3.92
N VAL A 242 10.82 -8.34 -2.83
CA VAL A 242 11.10 -9.57 -2.08
C VAL A 242 9.79 -10.33 -1.88
N ILE A 243 9.81 -11.63 -2.14
CA ILE A 243 8.67 -12.51 -1.85
C ILE A 243 9.15 -13.75 -1.09
N VAL A 244 8.26 -14.34 -0.30
CA VAL A 244 8.49 -15.61 0.41
C VAL A 244 7.37 -16.57 0.06
N ASP A 245 7.71 -17.81 -0.32
CA ASP A 245 6.74 -18.86 -0.56
C ASP A 245 6.43 -19.68 0.71
N GLN A 246 5.42 -20.55 0.64
CA GLN A 246 4.98 -21.39 1.75
C GLN A 246 6.08 -22.31 2.31
N ASP A 247 7.12 -22.62 1.52
CA ASP A 247 8.24 -23.47 1.93
C ASP A 247 9.33 -22.65 2.64
N GLY A 248 9.11 -21.34 2.86
CA GLY A 248 10.04 -20.39 3.47
C GLY A 248 11.16 -19.93 2.54
N LYS A 249 11.07 -20.22 1.24
CA LYS A 249 12.07 -19.80 0.27
C LYS A 249 11.88 -18.34 -0.12
N VAL A 250 12.98 -17.58 -0.05
CA VAL A 250 13.01 -16.15 -0.37
C VAL A 250 13.46 -15.94 -1.81
N TYR A 251 12.75 -15.07 -2.53
CA TYR A 251 13.08 -14.64 -3.88
C TYR A 251 13.21 -13.12 -3.91
N THR A 252 14.22 -12.62 -4.57
CA THR A 252 14.51 -11.18 -4.68
C THR A 252 14.73 -10.79 -6.13
N VAL A 253 14.27 -9.60 -6.52
CA VAL A 253 14.48 -9.01 -7.85
C VAL A 253 14.61 -7.51 -7.77
N GLY A 254 15.21 -6.90 -8.78
CA GLY A 254 15.28 -5.46 -8.93
C GLY A 254 16.70 -4.92 -8.85
N TYR A 255 16.83 -3.70 -8.33
CA TYR A 255 18.12 -3.05 -8.17
C TYR A 255 19.02 -3.80 -7.17
N ASN A 256 20.30 -3.96 -7.53
CA ASN A 256 21.31 -4.68 -6.72
C ASN A 256 22.67 -3.95 -6.68
N GLY A 257 22.68 -2.65 -6.89
CA GLY A 257 23.93 -1.88 -6.96
C GLY A 257 24.74 -1.84 -5.67
N ASN A 258 24.12 -2.12 -4.52
CA ASN A 258 24.78 -2.18 -3.21
C ASN A 258 24.58 -3.55 -2.52
N GLY A 259 24.16 -4.59 -3.25
CA GLY A 259 23.89 -5.92 -2.70
C GLY A 259 22.49 -6.10 -2.09
N GLU A 260 21.50 -5.29 -2.48
CA GLU A 260 20.15 -5.31 -1.93
C GLU A 260 19.42 -6.66 -2.11
N MET A 261 19.84 -7.46 -3.10
CA MET A 261 19.26 -8.79 -3.34
C MET A 261 19.90 -9.92 -2.52
N GLY A 262 20.96 -9.63 -1.74
CA GLY A 262 21.58 -10.62 -0.86
C GLY A 262 22.46 -11.67 -1.58
N ASN A 263 22.93 -11.37 -2.79
CA ASN A 263 23.84 -12.23 -3.59
C ASN A 263 25.08 -11.46 -4.09
#